data_e4a58f85749c90b27861237465d626a3
#
_entry.id   e4a58f85749c90b27861237465d626a3
#
_cell.length_a   1.000
_cell.length_b   1.000
_cell.length_c   1.000
_cell.angle_alpha   90.00
_cell.angle_beta   90.00
_cell.angle_gamma   90.00
#
_symmetry.space_group_name_H-M   'P 1'
#
loop_
_entity.id
_entity.type
_entity.pdbx_description
1 polymer ?
#
loop_
_entity_poly.entity_id
_entity_poly.type
_entity_poly.pdbx_seq_one_letter_code
_entity_poly.pdbx_strand_id
1 'polypeptide(L)'
;GFQYQREAQAYYEALKKRMSKFGLELESSKSKIIKFGRYAEQNRKALGQVKPETFDFLGLTFYCSKTRQGKPCIKVKTSKKKFRQKVKAMKVWLYENRDIRVKDLMDKLSIKLVGHYRYYGISHNGKMLANFRQRTIEYLFKVLNRRSNRRSYNWGGFTEMLRYYKLPYPKIYVSLFD
;
A
#
# COMPACT_ATOMS: atom_id res chain seq x y z
N GLY A 1 11.68 -17.54 6.10
CA GLY A 1 12.88 -17.23 5.30
C GLY A 1 14.01 -18.18 5.60
N PHE A 2 14.89 -18.38 4.63
CA PHE A 2 16.04 -19.27 4.74
C PHE A 2 17.30 -18.50 4.42
N GLN A 3 18.41 -18.86 5.06
CA GLN A 3 19.71 -18.26 4.80
C GLN A 3 20.34 -18.83 3.52
N TYR A 4 20.17 -20.12 3.29
CA TYR A 4 20.75 -20.83 2.15
C TYR A 4 19.68 -21.30 1.16
N GLN A 5 20.00 -21.21 -0.14
CA GLN A 5 19.08 -21.61 -1.22
C GLN A 5 18.72 -23.11 -1.14
N ARG A 6 19.69 -23.98 -0.80
CA ARG A 6 19.47 -25.43 -0.67
C ARG A 6 18.41 -25.76 0.38
N GLU A 7 18.40 -25.03 1.49
CA GLU A 7 17.41 -25.23 2.58
C GLU A 7 16.02 -24.80 2.12
N ALA A 8 15.93 -23.66 1.43
CA ALA A 8 14.65 -23.20 0.86
C ALA A 8 14.08 -24.23 -0.13
N GLN A 9 14.95 -24.85 -0.93
CA GLN A 9 14.58 -25.86 -1.93
C GLN A 9 14.12 -27.16 -1.28
N ALA A 10 14.90 -27.64 -0.29
CA ALA A 10 14.53 -28.83 0.49
C ALA A 10 13.20 -28.65 1.23
N TYR A 11 13.00 -27.49 1.84
CA TYR A 11 11.73 -27.14 2.49
C TYR A 11 10.56 -27.11 1.48
N TYR A 12 10.76 -26.54 0.31
CA TYR A 12 9.71 -26.46 -0.71
C TYR A 12 9.24 -27.86 -1.17
N GLU A 13 10.19 -28.79 -1.38
CA GLU A 13 9.85 -30.17 -1.72
C GLU A 13 9.18 -30.92 -0.55
N ALA A 14 9.65 -30.70 0.68
CA ALA A 14 9.03 -31.27 1.87
C ALA A 14 7.60 -30.73 2.06
N LEU A 15 7.38 -29.43 1.78
CA LEU A 15 6.05 -28.80 1.83
C LEU A 15 5.10 -29.41 0.82
N LYS A 16 5.53 -29.63 -0.43
CA LYS A 16 4.74 -30.31 -1.47
C LYS A 16 4.27 -31.69 -1.00
N LYS A 17 5.24 -32.50 -0.51
CA LYS A 17 4.95 -33.85 0.01
C LYS A 17 3.97 -33.82 1.17
N ARG A 18 4.12 -32.83 2.06
CA ARG A 18 3.20 -32.69 3.20
C ARG A 18 1.79 -32.30 2.77
N MET A 19 1.65 -31.34 1.85
CA MET A 19 0.35 -30.90 1.33
C MET A 19 -0.39 -32.04 0.62
N SER A 20 0.32 -32.84 -0.20
CA SER A 20 -0.28 -33.96 -0.91
C SER A 20 -0.84 -35.04 0.03
N LYS A 21 -0.26 -35.25 1.23
CA LYS A 21 -0.82 -36.13 2.27
C LYS A 21 -2.20 -35.71 2.79
N PHE A 22 -2.54 -34.42 2.65
CA PHE A 22 -3.85 -33.86 3.02
C PHE A 22 -4.76 -33.62 1.81
N GLY A 23 -4.42 -34.17 0.64
CA GLY A 23 -5.19 -33.96 -0.58
C GLY A 23 -5.09 -32.52 -1.15
N LEU A 24 -4.07 -31.75 -0.72
CA LEU A 24 -3.85 -30.37 -1.18
C LEU A 24 -2.68 -30.31 -2.15
N GLU A 25 -2.85 -29.55 -3.22
CA GLU A 25 -1.79 -29.26 -4.18
C GLU A 25 -1.29 -27.82 -4.08
N LEU A 26 0.03 -27.63 -4.21
CA LEU A 26 0.63 -26.32 -4.31
C LEU A 26 0.56 -25.85 -5.77
N GLU A 27 -0.16 -24.75 -6.01
CA GLU A 27 -0.19 -24.09 -7.32
C GLU A 27 1.20 -23.63 -7.73
N SER A 28 1.84 -24.31 -8.67
CA SER A 28 3.21 -24.04 -9.11
C SER A 28 3.39 -22.65 -9.71
N SER A 29 2.37 -22.12 -10.39
CA SER A 29 2.38 -20.78 -10.99
C SER A 29 2.40 -19.65 -9.93
N LYS A 30 1.93 -19.93 -8.72
CA LYS A 30 1.85 -18.95 -7.60
C LYS A 30 2.90 -19.19 -6.52
N SER A 31 3.58 -20.34 -6.53
CA SER A 31 4.55 -20.75 -5.52
C SER A 31 5.96 -20.66 -6.09
N LYS A 32 6.79 -19.79 -5.54
CA LYS A 32 8.17 -19.62 -5.99
C LYS A 32 9.13 -19.30 -4.87
N ILE A 33 10.38 -19.71 -5.02
CA ILE A 33 11.49 -19.30 -4.17
C ILE A 33 12.05 -17.99 -4.72
N ILE A 34 12.14 -16.98 -3.86
CA ILE A 34 12.62 -15.63 -4.22
C ILE A 34 13.99 -15.39 -3.57
N LYS A 35 14.96 -14.95 -4.36
CA LYS A 35 16.24 -14.46 -3.84
C LYS A 35 16.07 -13.02 -3.36
N PHE A 36 16.07 -12.85 -2.04
CA PHE A 36 15.74 -11.58 -1.40
C PHE A 36 16.74 -11.24 -0.29
N GLY A 37 16.92 -9.96 0.02
CA GLY A 37 17.76 -9.51 1.13
C GLY A 37 19.05 -8.80 0.70
N ARG A 38 20.03 -8.80 1.61
CA ARG A 38 21.25 -7.98 1.53
C ARG A 38 22.05 -8.11 0.23
N TYR A 39 22.16 -9.32 -0.29
CA TYR A 39 22.97 -9.64 -1.47
C TYR A 39 22.13 -9.75 -2.77
N ALA A 40 20.83 -9.52 -2.71
CA ALA A 40 19.93 -9.72 -3.86
C ALA A 40 20.32 -8.86 -5.08
N GLU A 41 20.76 -7.61 -4.86
CA GLU A 41 21.22 -6.72 -5.93
C GLU A 41 22.49 -7.23 -6.61
N GLN A 42 23.49 -7.68 -5.83
CA GLN A 42 24.74 -8.21 -6.35
C GLN A 42 24.51 -9.51 -7.13
N ASN A 43 23.72 -10.42 -6.58
CA ASN A 43 23.40 -11.70 -7.22
C ASN A 43 22.64 -11.49 -8.55
N ARG A 44 21.77 -10.48 -8.63
CA ARG A 44 21.06 -10.16 -9.87
C ARG A 44 21.96 -9.54 -10.93
N LYS A 45 22.87 -8.65 -10.54
CA LYS A 45 23.86 -8.08 -11.46
C LYS A 45 24.76 -9.16 -12.05
N ALA A 46 25.23 -10.11 -11.25
CA ALA A 46 26.00 -11.25 -11.72
C ALA A 46 25.25 -12.12 -12.75
N LEU A 47 23.92 -12.13 -12.73
CA LEU A 47 23.06 -12.83 -13.69
C LEU A 47 22.60 -11.94 -14.87
N GLY A 48 23.19 -10.75 -15.05
CA GLY A 48 22.80 -9.80 -16.10
C GLY A 48 21.40 -9.14 -15.88
N GLN A 49 20.83 -9.26 -14.69
CA GLN A 49 19.49 -8.74 -14.39
C GLN A 49 19.56 -7.40 -13.64
N VAL A 50 18.71 -6.46 -14.03
CA VAL A 50 18.81 -5.06 -13.57
C VAL A 50 18.30 -4.82 -12.15
N LYS A 51 17.29 -5.56 -11.69
CA LYS A 51 16.64 -5.29 -10.39
C LYS A 51 16.37 -6.58 -9.61
N PRO A 52 16.51 -6.54 -8.26
CA PRO A 52 16.05 -7.63 -7.39
C PRO A 52 14.57 -7.90 -7.55
N GLU A 53 14.17 -9.13 -7.25
CA GLU A 53 12.75 -9.49 -7.19
C GLU A 53 12.04 -8.76 -6.07
N THR A 54 10.73 -8.62 -6.24
CA THR A 54 9.82 -8.07 -5.22
C THR A 54 8.72 -9.08 -4.98
N PHE A 55 8.13 -9.06 -3.79
CA PHE A 55 6.96 -9.87 -3.51
C PHE A 55 5.88 -9.08 -2.79
N ASP A 56 4.64 -9.47 -3.04
CA ASP A 56 3.47 -8.89 -2.40
C ASP A 56 3.02 -9.78 -1.24
N PHE A 57 2.86 -9.19 -0.06
CA PHE A 57 2.33 -9.86 1.11
C PHE A 57 1.40 -8.91 1.88
N LEU A 58 0.20 -9.39 2.27
CA LEU A 58 -0.82 -8.61 2.97
C LEU A 58 -1.13 -7.22 2.34
N GLY A 59 -1.08 -7.14 1.02
CA GLY A 59 -1.35 -5.90 0.29
C GLY A 59 -0.20 -4.90 0.26
N LEU A 60 0.98 -5.32 0.71
CA LEU A 60 2.23 -4.58 0.69
C LEU A 60 3.20 -5.24 -0.28
N THR A 61 3.99 -4.45 -0.99
CA THR A 61 5.12 -4.90 -1.82
C THR A 61 6.41 -4.69 -1.06
N PHE A 62 7.15 -5.76 -0.83
CA PHE A 62 8.50 -5.76 -0.26
C PHE A 62 9.53 -5.71 -1.37
N TYR A 63 10.55 -4.86 -1.23
CA TYR A 63 11.60 -4.68 -2.23
C TYR A 63 12.94 -4.32 -1.61
N CYS A 64 14.02 -4.83 -2.23
CA CYS A 64 15.38 -4.48 -1.84
C CYS A 64 15.71 -3.05 -2.27
N SER A 65 16.37 -2.30 -1.40
CA SER A 65 16.72 -0.89 -1.59
C SER A 65 17.99 -0.55 -0.81
N LYS A 66 18.32 0.74 -0.77
CA LYS A 66 19.43 1.27 0.03
C LYS A 66 18.94 2.36 0.97
N THR A 67 19.59 2.48 2.12
CA THR A 67 19.44 3.62 3.03
C THR A 67 20.02 4.88 2.37
N ARG A 68 19.85 6.04 3.01
CA ARG A 68 20.51 7.28 2.57
C ARG A 68 22.04 7.18 2.61
N GLN A 69 22.58 6.32 3.46
CA GLN A 69 24.02 6.03 3.60
C GLN A 69 24.53 4.93 2.63
N GLY A 70 23.69 4.47 1.69
CA GLY A 70 24.07 3.43 0.73
C GLY A 70 24.01 1.98 1.25
N LYS A 71 23.69 1.75 2.53
CA LYS A 71 23.59 0.40 3.10
C LYS A 71 22.38 -0.35 2.53
N PRO A 72 22.50 -1.65 2.19
CA PRO A 72 21.36 -2.45 1.76
C PRO A 72 20.26 -2.49 2.82
N CYS A 73 19.02 -2.30 2.40
CA CYS A 73 17.86 -2.39 3.28
C CYS A 73 16.64 -2.92 2.52
N ILE A 74 15.68 -3.44 3.27
CA ILE A 74 14.37 -3.82 2.75
C ILE A 74 13.42 -2.63 2.97
N LYS A 75 12.67 -2.28 1.95
CA LYS A 75 11.61 -1.27 2.03
C LYS A 75 10.27 -1.86 1.68
N VAL A 76 9.23 -1.19 2.17
CA VAL A 76 7.84 -1.61 2.01
C VAL A 76 7.05 -0.47 1.40
N LYS A 77 6.10 -0.81 0.54
CA LYS A 77 5.12 0.13 0.00
C LYS A 77 3.78 -0.58 -0.23
N THR A 78 2.68 0.15 -0.23
CA THR A 78 1.38 -0.41 -0.64
C THR A 78 1.48 -0.97 -2.05
N SER A 79 1.00 -2.19 -2.28
CA SER A 79 1.03 -2.82 -3.61
C SER A 79 0.18 -2.03 -4.60
N LYS A 80 0.63 -1.97 -5.86
CA LYS A 80 -0.07 -1.23 -6.93
C LYS A 80 -1.53 -1.66 -7.08
N LYS A 81 -1.78 -2.96 -6.99
CA LYS A 81 -3.14 -3.54 -7.09
C LYS A 81 -4.02 -3.04 -5.95
N LYS A 82 -3.53 -3.14 -4.69
CA LYS A 82 -4.30 -2.69 -3.51
C LYS A 82 -4.48 -1.19 -3.47
N PHE A 83 -3.46 -0.42 -3.83
CA PHE A 83 -3.57 1.03 -3.93
C PHE A 83 -4.70 1.44 -4.89
N ARG A 84 -4.70 0.90 -6.12
CA ARG A 84 -5.75 1.17 -7.11
C ARG A 84 -7.15 0.77 -6.61
N GLN A 85 -7.26 -0.40 -5.98
CA GLN A 85 -8.54 -0.86 -5.39
C GLN A 85 -9.03 0.10 -4.31
N LYS A 86 -8.15 0.52 -3.38
CA LYS A 86 -8.53 1.43 -2.28
C LYS A 86 -8.91 2.82 -2.79
N VAL A 87 -8.18 3.36 -3.78
CA VAL A 87 -8.52 4.63 -4.41
C VAL A 87 -9.88 4.54 -5.15
N LYS A 88 -10.12 3.45 -5.89
CA LYS A 88 -11.42 3.21 -6.55
C LYS A 88 -12.56 3.10 -5.54
N ALA A 89 -12.36 2.33 -4.48
CA ALA A 89 -13.36 2.18 -3.42
C ALA A 89 -13.67 3.52 -2.71
N MET A 90 -12.65 4.34 -2.44
CA MET A 90 -12.83 5.67 -1.85
C MET A 90 -13.61 6.59 -2.81
N LYS A 91 -13.30 6.55 -4.10
CA LYS A 91 -14.04 7.31 -5.11
C LYS A 91 -15.52 6.91 -5.12
N VAL A 92 -15.83 5.63 -5.22
CA VAL A 92 -17.21 5.12 -5.24
C VAL A 92 -17.94 5.56 -3.97
N TRP A 93 -17.33 5.33 -2.80
CA TRP A 93 -17.91 5.71 -1.52
C TRP A 93 -18.22 7.21 -1.43
N LEU A 94 -17.35 8.08 -1.90
CA LEU A 94 -17.60 9.53 -1.93
C LEU A 94 -18.80 9.88 -2.83
N TYR A 95 -18.97 9.22 -3.97
CA TYR A 95 -20.10 9.44 -4.86
C TYR A 95 -21.43 8.94 -4.27
N GLU A 96 -21.41 7.79 -3.61
CA GLU A 96 -22.59 7.22 -2.92
C GLU A 96 -23.04 8.08 -1.73
N ASN A 97 -22.12 8.75 -1.07
CA ASN A 97 -22.39 9.62 0.07
C ASN A 97 -22.41 11.11 -0.28
N ARG A 98 -22.55 11.46 -1.55
CA ARG A 98 -22.49 12.86 -1.99
C ARG A 98 -23.63 13.72 -1.39
N ASP A 99 -24.79 13.14 -1.09
CA ASP A 99 -25.99 13.88 -0.71
C ASP A 99 -26.12 14.13 0.81
N ILE A 100 -25.25 13.52 1.64
CA ILE A 100 -25.25 13.75 3.09
C ILE A 100 -24.65 15.12 3.45
N ARG A 101 -24.95 15.62 4.65
CA ARG A 101 -24.40 16.89 5.14
C ARG A 101 -22.88 16.89 5.10
N VAL A 102 -22.27 18.04 4.76
CA VAL A 102 -20.79 18.14 4.65
C VAL A 102 -20.09 17.72 5.93
N LYS A 103 -20.61 18.15 7.10
CA LYS A 103 -20.07 17.77 8.41
C LYS A 103 -20.01 16.23 8.54
N ASP A 104 -21.13 15.56 8.33
CA ASP A 104 -21.24 14.10 8.49
C ASP A 104 -20.35 13.36 7.49
N LEU A 105 -20.23 13.89 6.26
CA LEU A 105 -19.31 13.37 5.26
C LEU A 105 -17.86 13.46 5.72
N MET A 106 -17.45 14.61 6.28
CA MET A 106 -16.08 14.83 6.73
C MET A 106 -15.74 13.96 7.94
N ASP A 107 -16.66 13.77 8.88
CA ASP A 107 -16.49 12.89 10.03
C ASP A 107 -16.29 11.43 9.59
N LYS A 108 -17.19 10.92 8.73
CA LYS A 108 -17.06 9.57 8.16
C LYS A 108 -15.81 9.39 7.33
N LEU A 109 -15.42 10.40 6.54
CA LEU A 109 -14.20 10.38 5.74
C LEU A 109 -12.96 10.33 6.63
N SER A 110 -12.94 11.09 7.72
CA SER A 110 -11.85 11.10 8.69
C SER A 110 -11.63 9.72 9.31
N ILE A 111 -12.71 9.04 9.72
CA ILE A 111 -12.63 7.66 10.24
C ILE A 111 -12.03 6.71 9.19
N LYS A 112 -12.47 6.78 7.93
CA LYS A 112 -11.94 5.96 6.84
C LYS A 112 -10.46 6.22 6.55
N LEU A 113 -10.03 7.49 6.57
CA LEU A 113 -8.64 7.86 6.37
C LEU A 113 -7.77 7.36 7.52
N VAL A 114 -8.19 7.54 8.77
CA VAL A 114 -7.47 7.03 9.95
C VAL A 114 -7.33 5.51 9.89
N GLY A 115 -8.40 4.79 9.56
CA GLY A 115 -8.37 3.34 9.38
C GLY A 115 -7.38 2.90 8.29
N HIS A 116 -7.35 3.62 7.15
CA HIS A 116 -6.37 3.37 6.10
C HIS A 116 -4.94 3.66 6.56
N TYR A 117 -4.71 4.75 7.29
CA TYR A 117 -3.37 5.10 7.80
C TYR A 117 -2.89 4.13 8.88
N ARG A 118 -3.77 3.64 9.76
CA ARG A 118 -3.42 2.62 10.75
C ARG A 118 -2.97 1.31 10.11
N TYR A 119 -3.65 0.88 9.05
CA TYR A 119 -3.30 -0.37 8.36
C TYR A 119 -2.05 -0.25 7.50
N TYR A 120 -1.89 0.83 6.74
CA TYR A 120 -0.78 1.03 5.80
C TYR A 120 0.31 1.96 6.33
N GLY A 121 0.20 2.46 7.55
CA GLY A 121 1.12 3.39 8.19
C GLY A 121 2.39 2.71 8.70
N ILE A 122 3.11 2.07 7.79
CA ILE A 122 4.33 1.32 8.05
C ILE A 122 5.53 2.09 7.48
N SER A 123 6.72 1.91 8.07
CA SER A 123 7.98 2.50 7.60
C SER A 123 8.11 2.42 6.08
N HIS A 124 8.65 3.47 5.48
CA HIS A 124 8.87 3.64 4.02
C HIS A 124 7.61 3.78 3.15
N ASN A 125 6.39 3.62 3.70
CA ASN A 125 5.15 3.73 2.95
C ASN A 125 4.51 5.15 2.95
N GLY A 126 5.14 6.13 3.58
CA GLY A 126 4.59 7.49 3.73
C GLY A 126 4.17 8.14 2.41
N LYS A 127 4.96 7.95 1.34
CA LYS A 127 4.63 8.46 0.00
C LYS A 127 3.30 7.90 -0.55
N MET A 128 3.03 6.61 -0.32
CA MET A 128 1.79 5.99 -0.80
C MET A 128 0.58 6.48 0.01
N LEU A 129 0.76 6.71 1.31
CA LEU A 129 -0.28 7.30 2.16
C LEU A 129 -0.59 8.75 1.74
N ALA A 130 0.44 9.55 1.48
CA ALA A 130 0.28 10.92 0.98
C ALA A 130 -0.46 10.95 -0.37
N ASN A 131 -0.07 10.08 -1.29
CA ASN A 131 -0.75 9.93 -2.58
C ASN A 131 -2.21 9.49 -2.42
N PHE A 132 -2.51 8.58 -1.49
CA PHE A 132 -3.89 8.17 -1.22
C PHE A 132 -4.72 9.34 -0.70
N ARG A 133 -4.19 10.11 0.26
CA ARG A 133 -4.84 11.33 0.76
C ARG A 133 -5.10 12.34 -0.35
N GLN A 134 -4.09 12.60 -1.18
CA GLN A 134 -4.21 13.54 -2.29
C GLN A 134 -5.31 13.12 -3.27
N ARG A 135 -5.35 11.85 -3.69
CA ARG A 135 -6.42 11.33 -4.56
C ARG A 135 -7.81 11.44 -3.91
N THR A 136 -7.89 11.20 -2.61
CA THR A 136 -9.14 11.36 -1.85
C THR A 136 -9.61 12.81 -1.87
N ILE A 137 -8.72 13.77 -1.66
CA ILE A 137 -9.01 15.21 -1.71
C ILE A 137 -9.51 15.63 -3.10
N GLU A 138 -8.85 15.16 -4.15
CA GLU A 138 -9.25 15.44 -5.55
C GLU A 138 -10.68 14.92 -5.86
N TYR A 139 -11.01 13.73 -5.37
CA TYR A 139 -12.37 13.19 -5.54
C TYR A 139 -13.40 13.92 -4.67
N LEU A 140 -13.05 14.25 -3.44
CA LEU A 140 -13.92 15.03 -2.55
C LEU A 140 -14.26 16.39 -3.17
N PHE A 141 -13.27 17.10 -3.70
CA PHE A 141 -13.47 18.36 -4.42
C PHE A 141 -14.46 18.21 -5.58
N LYS A 142 -14.25 17.17 -6.42
CA LYS A 142 -15.16 16.88 -7.55
C LYS A 142 -16.58 16.54 -7.11
N VAL A 143 -16.71 15.78 -6.04
CA VAL A 143 -18.01 15.37 -5.50
C VAL A 143 -18.77 16.56 -4.93
N LEU A 144 -18.11 17.39 -4.12
CA LEU A 144 -18.75 18.57 -3.53
C LEU A 144 -19.19 19.59 -4.58
N ASN A 145 -18.37 19.78 -5.63
CA ASN A 145 -18.71 20.72 -6.71
C ASN A 145 -19.79 20.20 -7.68
N ARG A 146 -20.15 18.93 -7.60
CA ARG A 146 -21.25 18.34 -8.38
C ARG A 146 -22.58 18.26 -7.63
N ARG A 147 -22.65 18.75 -6.38
CA ARG A 147 -23.89 18.77 -5.59
C ARG A 147 -24.88 19.85 -6.03
N SER A 148 -24.37 20.97 -6.54
CA SER A 148 -25.19 22.12 -6.92
C SER A 148 -24.49 22.90 -8.03
N ASN A 149 -25.29 23.38 -8.97
CA ASN A 149 -24.82 24.29 -10.02
C ASN A 149 -24.67 25.74 -9.51
N ARG A 150 -25.19 26.06 -8.32
CA ARG A 150 -25.24 27.45 -7.83
C ARG A 150 -24.08 27.83 -6.91
N ARG A 151 -23.45 26.85 -6.21
CA ARG A 151 -22.35 27.10 -5.26
C ARG A 151 -21.30 26.01 -5.40
N SER A 152 -20.25 26.35 -6.15
CA SER A 152 -19.05 25.51 -6.27
C SER A 152 -17.94 26.06 -5.40
N TYR A 153 -17.16 25.17 -4.78
CA TYR A 153 -15.92 25.56 -4.12
C TYR A 153 -14.89 25.93 -5.17
N ASN A 154 -14.27 27.09 -5.01
CA ASN A 154 -12.95 27.32 -5.61
C ASN A 154 -11.90 26.60 -4.76
N TRP A 155 -10.69 26.50 -5.25
CA TRP A 155 -9.63 25.74 -4.58
C TRP A 155 -9.23 26.35 -3.22
N GLY A 156 -9.27 27.68 -3.08
CA GLY A 156 -9.00 28.40 -1.84
C GLY A 156 -10.01 28.06 -0.75
N GLY A 157 -11.30 28.31 -0.99
CA GLY A 157 -12.37 28.01 -0.04
C GLY A 157 -12.49 26.53 0.30
N PHE A 158 -12.17 25.63 -0.65
CA PHE A 158 -12.10 24.20 -0.38
C PHE A 158 -10.94 23.86 0.58
N THR A 159 -9.79 24.49 0.42
CA THR A 159 -8.64 24.29 1.32
C THR A 159 -8.95 24.78 2.74
N GLU A 160 -9.62 25.91 2.87
CA GLU A 160 -10.09 26.41 4.17
C GLU A 160 -11.09 25.46 4.83
N MET A 161 -12.04 24.94 4.07
CA MET A 161 -12.95 23.91 4.54
C MET A 161 -12.20 22.66 5.05
N LEU A 162 -11.19 22.17 4.33
CA LEU A 162 -10.38 21.05 4.79
C LEU A 162 -9.63 21.35 6.09
N ARG A 163 -9.16 22.58 6.29
CA ARG A 163 -8.53 23.03 7.55
C ARG A 163 -9.54 23.08 8.68
N TYR A 164 -10.72 23.64 8.44
CA TYR A 164 -11.79 23.73 9.42
C TYR A 164 -12.19 22.34 9.96
N TYR A 165 -12.39 21.37 9.08
CA TYR A 165 -12.73 19.99 9.47
C TYR A 165 -11.52 19.16 9.91
N LYS A 166 -10.30 19.71 9.93
CA LYS A 166 -9.07 19.05 10.38
C LYS A 166 -8.87 17.65 9.76
N LEU A 167 -9.06 17.55 8.44
CA LEU A 167 -8.96 16.27 7.74
C LEU A 167 -7.62 15.59 8.05
N PRO A 168 -7.59 14.32 8.52
CA PRO A 168 -6.40 13.65 9.01
C PRO A 168 -5.25 13.62 8.00
N TYR A 169 -4.04 13.83 8.51
CA TYR A 169 -2.81 13.66 7.76
C TYR A 169 -2.27 12.22 7.89
N PRO A 170 -1.55 11.71 6.88
CA PRO A 170 -0.87 10.43 6.96
C PRO A 170 0.12 10.40 8.13
N LYS A 171 0.09 9.29 8.88
CA LYS A 171 1.02 9.02 9.96
C LYS A 171 1.59 7.62 9.82
N ILE A 172 2.87 7.43 10.14
CA ILE A 172 3.50 6.13 10.31
C ILE A 172 3.24 5.69 11.76
N TYR A 173 2.70 4.49 11.91
CA TYR A 173 2.33 3.91 13.21
C TYR A 173 3.27 2.78 13.61
N VAL A 174 3.86 2.09 12.63
CA VAL A 174 4.72 0.92 12.86
C VAL A 174 6.05 1.11 12.16
N SER A 175 7.14 1.01 12.91
CA SER A 175 8.47 0.80 12.35
C SER A 175 8.72 -0.70 12.25
N LEU A 176 9.21 -1.18 11.10
CA LEU A 176 9.54 -2.58 10.87
C LEU A 176 11.03 -2.88 11.09
N PHE A 177 11.84 -1.85 11.35
CA PHE A 177 13.30 -1.97 11.25
C PHE A 177 14.02 -1.18 12.35
N ASP A 178 13.36 -0.97 13.47
CA ASP A 178 13.97 -0.44 14.70
C ASP A 178 14.55 -1.55 15.54
#